data_41e0be600f7a05f23c35547e31a4602d
#
_entry.id   41e0be600f7a05f23c35547e31a4602d
#
_cell.length_a   1.000
_cell.length_b   1.000
_cell.length_c   1.000
_cell.angle_alpha   90.00
_cell.angle_beta   90.00
_cell.angle_gamma   90.00
#
_symmetry.space_group_name_H-M   'P 1'
#
loop_
_entity.id
_entity.type
_entity.pdbx_description
1 polymer ?
#
loop_
_entity_poly.entity_id
_entity_poly.type
_entity_poly.pdbx_seq_one_letter_code
_entity_poly.pdbx_strand_id
1 'polypeptide(L)'
;MFLFALISEIPFDLAFSNEIVNIHSQNVFWTLGIGLVMLDLIQNGAFYIKQHRSDLIQEAWIESQPIPIIWQFIVVAVCSCVAQVLQTDYGAGGILLIYLVWMTHENVPAQAVSFAVIAILFFGVVELPGVFAFLPILLYNGKKGPSAKYIFYAFYPVHLFLLHLIQASTFFIVR
;
A
#
# COMPACT_ATOMS: atom_id res chain seq x y z
N MET A 1 3.07 3.07 -10.24
CA MET A 1 1.83 2.93 -9.45
C MET A 1 0.73 3.85 -9.92
N PHE A 2 0.87 5.17 -9.87
CA PHE A 2 -0.20 6.13 -10.19
C PHE A 2 -0.85 5.97 -11.57
N LEU A 3 -0.08 5.61 -12.61
CA LEU A 3 -0.66 5.29 -13.92
C LEU A 3 -1.67 4.13 -13.84
N PHE A 4 -1.33 3.07 -13.11
CA PHE A 4 -2.25 1.94 -12.91
C PHE A 4 -3.40 2.29 -11.96
N ALA A 5 -3.21 3.20 -11.02
CA ALA A 5 -4.32 3.76 -10.24
C ALA A 5 -5.37 4.38 -11.15
N LEU A 6 -4.94 5.27 -12.08
CA LEU A 6 -5.85 5.92 -13.05
C LEU A 6 -6.52 4.91 -14.00
N ILE A 7 -5.78 3.92 -14.51
CA ILE A 7 -6.33 2.89 -15.41
C ILE A 7 -7.36 2.02 -14.69
N SER A 8 -7.13 1.75 -13.40
CA SER A 8 -7.98 0.85 -12.61
C SER A 8 -9.22 1.54 -12.05
N GLU A 9 -9.33 2.87 -12.13
CA GLU A 9 -10.46 3.62 -11.58
C GLU A 9 -11.77 3.20 -12.24
N ILE A 10 -11.82 3.18 -13.57
CA ILE A 10 -13.03 2.80 -14.32
C ILE A 10 -13.51 1.37 -13.97
N PRO A 11 -12.66 0.31 -14.04
CA PRO A 11 -13.07 -1.03 -13.60
C PRO A 11 -13.47 -1.12 -12.14
N PHE A 12 -12.83 -0.34 -11.26
CA PHE A 12 -13.14 -0.29 -9.83
C PHE A 12 -14.53 0.33 -9.59
N ASP A 13 -14.79 1.48 -10.17
CA ASP A 13 -16.07 2.18 -10.03
C ASP A 13 -17.23 1.35 -10.61
N LEU A 14 -17.03 0.73 -11.76
CA LEU A 14 -18.00 -0.18 -12.36
C LEU A 14 -18.31 -1.38 -11.45
N ALA A 15 -17.28 -1.97 -10.83
CA ALA A 15 -17.44 -3.17 -10.00
C ALA A 15 -18.13 -2.87 -8.64
N PHE A 16 -17.83 -1.72 -8.02
CA PHE A 16 -18.30 -1.42 -6.67
C PHE A 16 -19.45 -0.43 -6.61
N SER A 17 -19.50 0.55 -7.52
CA SER A 17 -20.51 1.63 -7.52
C SER A 17 -21.50 1.50 -8.67
N ASN A 18 -21.22 0.65 -9.65
CA ASN A 18 -21.97 0.54 -10.90
C ASN A 18 -22.06 1.89 -11.67
N GLU A 19 -21.05 2.73 -11.49
CA GLU A 19 -20.86 4.04 -12.12
C GLU A 19 -19.58 4.01 -12.95
N ILE A 20 -19.46 4.89 -13.97
CA ILE A 20 -18.23 4.97 -14.77
C ILE A 20 -17.14 5.74 -14.02
N VAL A 21 -17.53 6.72 -13.22
CA VAL A 21 -16.63 7.55 -12.42
C VAL A 21 -17.30 7.86 -11.07
N ASN A 22 -16.64 7.44 -9.98
CA ASN A 22 -17.04 7.75 -8.62
C ASN A 22 -15.88 8.42 -7.89
N ILE A 23 -16.04 9.70 -7.55
CA ILE A 23 -15.00 10.49 -6.86
C ILE A 23 -14.94 10.23 -5.35
N HIS A 24 -15.87 9.45 -4.80
CA HIS A 24 -15.99 9.21 -3.36
C HIS A 24 -15.27 7.94 -2.86
N SER A 25 -14.71 7.16 -3.76
CA SER A 25 -13.87 6.01 -3.38
C SER A 25 -12.80 5.78 -4.45
N GLN A 26 -11.56 5.69 -4.03
CA GLN A 26 -10.41 5.53 -4.92
C GLN A 26 -9.82 4.13 -4.74
N ASN A 27 -9.42 3.48 -5.83
CA ASN A 27 -8.92 2.11 -5.80
C ASN A 27 -7.62 1.93 -4.98
N VAL A 28 -7.28 0.68 -4.67
CA VAL A 28 -6.14 0.30 -3.83
C VAL A 28 -4.78 0.82 -4.32
N PHE A 29 -4.59 1.03 -5.62
CA PHE A 29 -3.32 1.54 -6.15
C PHE A 29 -3.00 2.97 -5.68
N TRP A 30 -4.00 3.77 -5.33
CA TRP A 30 -3.79 5.06 -4.69
C TRP A 30 -3.19 4.90 -3.30
N THR A 31 -3.75 4.00 -2.46
CA THR A 31 -3.18 3.69 -1.14
C THR A 31 -1.73 3.20 -1.26
N LEU A 32 -1.48 2.25 -2.18
CA LEU A 32 -0.14 1.72 -2.43
C LEU A 32 0.83 2.79 -2.95
N GLY A 33 0.36 3.68 -3.85
CA GLY A 33 1.14 4.78 -4.38
C GLY A 33 1.56 5.78 -3.30
N ILE A 34 0.62 6.20 -2.45
CA ILE A 34 0.88 7.09 -1.31
C ILE A 34 1.82 6.40 -0.31
N GLY A 35 1.62 5.10 -0.04
CA GLY A 35 2.50 4.31 0.82
C GLY A 35 3.94 4.25 0.31
N LEU A 36 4.15 4.10 -1.00
CA LEU A 36 5.49 4.14 -1.59
C LEU A 36 6.13 5.53 -1.47
N VAL A 37 5.36 6.60 -1.69
CA VAL A 37 5.84 7.99 -1.47
C VAL A 37 6.20 8.20 0.00
N MET A 38 5.37 7.69 0.92
CA MET A 38 5.67 7.74 2.37
C MET A 38 7.02 7.06 2.68
N LEU A 39 7.26 5.85 2.19
CA LEU A 39 8.50 5.12 2.44
C LEU A 39 9.71 5.85 1.83
N ASP A 40 9.56 6.41 0.63
CA ASP A 40 10.60 7.22 -0.02
C ASP A 40 10.92 8.48 0.79
N LEU A 41 9.89 9.20 1.27
CA LEU A 41 10.07 10.37 2.13
C LEU A 41 10.70 10.03 3.49
N ILE A 42 10.39 8.87 4.07
CA ILE A 42 11.02 8.42 5.31
C ILE A 42 12.51 8.18 5.07
N GLN A 43 12.88 7.44 4.02
CA GLN A 43 14.27 7.06 3.75
C GLN A 43 15.10 8.24 3.24
N ASN A 44 14.64 8.89 2.18
CA ASN A 44 15.39 9.95 1.50
C ASN A 44 15.23 11.31 2.17
N GLY A 45 14.04 11.63 2.70
CA GLY A 45 13.81 12.89 3.41
C GLY A 45 14.66 13.03 4.67
N ALA A 46 14.88 11.93 5.40
CA ALA A 46 15.79 11.93 6.54
C ALA A 46 17.25 12.23 6.13
N PHE A 47 17.67 11.77 4.95
CA PHE A 47 18.98 12.09 4.39
C PHE A 47 19.13 13.60 4.15
N TYR A 48 18.15 14.24 3.51
CA TYR A 48 18.18 15.69 3.27
C TYR A 48 18.22 16.52 4.57
N ILE A 49 17.46 16.12 5.59
CA ILE A 49 17.45 16.81 6.89
C ILE A 49 18.82 16.67 7.59
N LYS A 50 19.41 15.48 7.53
CA LYS A 50 20.74 15.21 8.10
C LYS A 50 21.81 15.99 7.35
N GLN A 51 21.81 15.99 6.03
CA GLN A 51 22.77 16.70 5.19
C GLN A 51 22.75 18.23 5.44
N HIS A 52 21.57 18.82 5.57
CA HIS A 52 21.44 20.27 5.82
C HIS A 52 21.88 20.68 7.23
N ARG A 53 21.96 19.73 8.17
CA ARG A 53 22.44 19.93 9.53
C ARG A 53 23.94 19.67 9.68
N SER A 54 24.58 19.15 8.65
CA SER A 54 25.94 18.58 8.69
C SER A 54 27.00 19.40 7.94
N ASP A 55 26.90 20.73 7.86
CA ASP A 55 28.01 21.56 7.36
C ASP A 55 29.33 21.37 8.15
N LEU A 56 29.34 20.46 9.14
CA LEU A 56 30.48 20.23 10.05
C LEU A 56 30.80 18.76 10.36
N ILE A 57 30.07 17.73 9.78
CA ILE A 57 30.28 16.33 10.20
C ILE A 57 30.35 15.38 8.98
N GLN A 58 31.34 14.51 9.01
CA GLN A 58 31.73 13.53 7.98
C GLN A 58 30.56 12.68 7.48
N GLU A 59 30.34 12.63 6.15
CA GLU A 59 29.21 11.95 5.47
C GLU A 59 28.96 10.50 5.94
N ALA A 60 30.00 9.70 6.16
CA ALA A 60 29.89 8.33 6.63
C ALA A 60 29.24 8.19 8.02
N TRP A 61 29.38 9.20 8.90
CA TRP A 61 28.75 9.20 10.22
C TRP A 61 27.27 9.51 10.15
N ILE A 62 26.86 10.31 9.17
CA ILE A 62 25.46 10.68 8.94
C ILE A 62 24.65 9.49 8.44
N GLU A 63 25.23 8.68 7.55
CA GLU A 63 24.60 7.51 6.96
C GLU A 63 24.33 6.42 8.01
N SER A 64 25.18 6.32 9.05
CA SER A 64 25.02 5.33 10.13
C SER A 64 23.94 5.68 11.17
N GLN A 65 23.42 6.91 11.19
CA GLN A 65 22.44 7.33 12.19
C GLN A 65 21.02 6.83 11.86
N PRO A 66 20.27 6.32 12.86
CA PRO A 66 18.90 5.91 12.65
C PRO A 66 18.04 7.09 12.18
N ILE A 67 17.03 6.79 11.34
CA ILE A 67 16.06 7.78 10.88
C ILE A 67 15.32 8.36 12.09
N PRO A 68 15.26 9.70 12.26
CA PRO A 68 14.59 10.30 13.41
C PRO A 68 13.14 9.84 13.52
N ILE A 69 12.76 9.31 14.66
CA ILE A 69 11.41 8.77 14.90
C ILE A 69 10.33 9.84 14.70
N ILE A 70 10.62 11.09 15.10
CA ILE A 70 9.70 12.21 14.92
C ILE A 70 9.41 12.46 13.44
N TRP A 71 10.45 12.38 12.58
CA TRP A 71 10.29 12.51 11.14
C TRP A 71 9.39 11.42 10.57
N GLN A 72 9.59 10.17 10.98
CA GLN A 72 8.74 9.05 10.55
C GLN A 72 7.28 9.30 10.92
N PHE A 73 7.00 9.71 12.18
CA PHE A 73 5.64 10.00 12.61
C PHE A 73 4.99 11.14 11.83
N ILE A 74 5.72 12.21 11.54
CA ILE A 74 5.20 13.33 10.73
C ILE A 74 4.82 12.85 9.34
N VAL A 75 5.72 12.13 8.65
CA VAL A 75 5.47 11.63 7.29
C VAL A 75 4.30 10.66 7.26
N VAL A 76 4.24 9.70 8.20
CA VAL A 76 3.13 8.75 8.32
C VAL A 76 1.81 9.48 8.57
N ALA A 77 1.78 10.44 9.49
CA ALA A 77 0.57 11.21 9.79
C ALA A 77 0.08 12.00 8.57
N VAL A 78 0.98 12.70 7.86
CA VAL A 78 0.63 13.46 6.66
C VAL A 78 0.10 12.55 5.56
N CYS A 79 0.79 11.43 5.26
CA CYS A 79 0.35 10.49 4.23
C CYS A 79 -0.96 9.79 4.61
N SER A 80 -1.19 9.49 5.88
CA SER A 80 -2.46 8.95 6.38
C SER A 80 -3.60 9.96 6.21
N CYS A 81 -3.38 11.22 6.52
CA CYS A 81 -4.36 12.28 6.28
C CYS A 81 -4.67 12.43 4.78
N VAL A 82 -3.65 12.42 3.91
CA VAL A 82 -3.84 12.49 2.46
C VAL A 82 -4.66 11.31 1.95
N ALA A 83 -4.33 10.07 2.35
CA ALA A 83 -5.07 8.88 1.97
C ALA A 83 -6.54 8.93 2.43
N GLN A 84 -6.79 9.46 3.63
CA GLN A 84 -8.14 9.60 4.18
C GLN A 84 -8.95 10.68 3.45
N VAL A 85 -8.34 11.83 3.13
CA VAL A 85 -9.01 12.92 2.40
C VAL A 85 -9.32 12.52 0.97
N LEU A 86 -8.43 11.77 0.31
CA LEU A 86 -8.64 11.22 -1.02
C LEU A 86 -9.62 10.04 -1.03
N GLN A 87 -10.07 9.58 0.13
CA GLN A 87 -10.98 8.43 0.27
C GLN A 87 -10.47 7.19 -0.47
N THR A 88 -9.17 6.90 -0.31
CA THR A 88 -8.56 5.70 -0.89
C THR A 88 -9.10 4.44 -0.19
N ASP A 89 -9.16 3.32 -0.91
CA ASP A 89 -9.81 2.07 -0.50
C ASP A 89 -9.41 1.60 0.92
N TYR A 90 -8.12 1.64 1.25
CA TYR A 90 -7.64 1.30 2.60
C TYR A 90 -7.36 2.52 3.50
N GLY A 91 -7.52 3.74 3.00
CA GLY A 91 -7.38 4.98 3.76
C GLY A 91 -6.14 5.07 4.65
N ALA A 92 -6.30 5.68 5.81
CA ALA A 92 -5.22 5.80 6.82
C ALA A 92 -4.74 4.44 7.35
N GLY A 93 -5.64 3.46 7.49
CA GLY A 93 -5.30 2.10 7.94
C GLY A 93 -4.33 1.42 6.99
N GLY A 94 -4.50 1.57 5.67
CA GLY A 94 -3.57 1.03 4.67
C GLY A 94 -2.18 1.65 4.76
N ILE A 95 -2.08 2.95 5.00
CA ILE A 95 -0.79 3.63 5.19
C ILE A 95 -0.08 3.12 6.45
N LEU A 96 -0.79 2.97 7.56
CA LEU A 96 -0.25 2.41 8.79
C LEU A 96 0.18 0.95 8.60
N LEU A 97 -0.59 0.16 7.84
CA LEU A 97 -0.25 -1.21 7.52
C LEU A 97 1.09 -1.28 6.76
N ILE A 98 1.24 -0.49 5.69
CA ILE A 98 2.47 -0.43 4.89
C ILE A 98 3.65 -0.03 5.79
N TYR A 99 3.48 0.98 6.64
CA TYR A 99 4.53 1.44 7.55
C TYR A 99 4.97 0.36 8.54
N LEU A 100 4.04 -0.31 9.22
CA LEU A 100 4.36 -1.34 10.21
C LEU A 100 4.97 -2.60 9.60
N VAL A 101 4.47 -3.03 8.43
CA VAL A 101 5.06 -4.14 7.68
C VAL A 101 6.48 -3.79 7.23
N TRP A 102 6.73 -2.56 6.78
CA TRP A 102 8.07 -2.08 6.45
C TRP A 102 8.97 -2.01 7.69
N MET A 103 8.49 -1.49 8.81
CA MET A 103 9.26 -1.38 10.06
C MET A 103 9.70 -2.73 10.59
N THR A 104 8.90 -3.78 10.36
CA THR A 104 9.16 -5.15 10.81
C THR A 104 9.75 -6.06 9.72
N HIS A 105 10.26 -5.50 8.62
CA HIS A 105 10.65 -6.26 7.40
C HIS A 105 11.72 -7.32 7.62
N GLU A 106 12.55 -7.19 8.65
CA GLU A 106 13.58 -8.20 8.99
C GLU A 106 13.02 -9.43 9.72
N ASN A 107 11.77 -9.35 10.21
CA ASN A 107 11.14 -10.41 10.99
C ASN A 107 9.75 -10.75 10.45
N VAL A 108 9.66 -11.79 9.62
CA VAL A 108 8.40 -12.18 8.96
C VAL A 108 7.27 -12.51 9.95
N PRO A 109 7.50 -13.24 11.08
CA PRO A 109 6.49 -13.37 12.13
C PRO A 109 6.00 -12.04 12.69
N ALA A 110 6.89 -11.07 12.93
CA ALA A 110 6.49 -9.74 13.39
C ALA A 110 5.68 -8.98 12.32
N GLN A 111 6.02 -9.13 11.03
CA GLN A 111 5.20 -8.59 9.94
C GLN A 111 3.78 -9.17 9.94
N ALA A 112 3.66 -10.50 10.09
CA ALA A 112 2.36 -11.17 10.13
C ALA A 112 1.50 -10.70 11.32
N VAL A 113 2.12 -10.52 12.50
CA VAL A 113 1.44 -9.97 13.68
C VAL A 113 1.04 -8.51 13.44
N SER A 114 1.93 -7.67 12.91
CA SER A 114 1.62 -6.28 12.59
C SER A 114 0.46 -6.17 11.61
N PHE A 115 0.46 -7.00 10.56
CA PHE A 115 -0.64 -7.10 9.61
C PHE A 115 -1.95 -7.47 10.32
N ALA A 116 -1.96 -8.54 11.13
CA ALA A 116 -3.16 -9.02 11.81
C ALA A 116 -3.75 -7.96 12.76
N VAL A 117 -2.89 -7.25 13.49
CA VAL A 117 -3.33 -6.19 14.41
C VAL A 117 -4.01 -5.05 13.65
N ILE A 118 -3.38 -4.54 12.60
CA ILE A 118 -3.96 -3.45 11.79
C ILE A 118 -5.21 -3.92 11.06
N ALA A 119 -5.21 -5.14 10.49
CA ALA A 119 -6.37 -5.72 9.84
C ALA A 119 -7.59 -5.74 10.77
N ILE A 120 -7.44 -6.24 11.99
CA ILE A 120 -8.53 -6.29 12.98
C ILE A 120 -9.00 -4.89 13.37
N LEU A 121 -8.07 -3.95 13.60
CA LEU A 121 -8.40 -2.63 14.12
C LEU A 121 -9.10 -1.74 13.09
N PHE A 122 -8.72 -1.83 11.81
CA PHE A 122 -9.19 -0.91 10.76
C PHE A 122 -10.16 -1.55 9.77
N PHE A 123 -10.03 -2.87 9.51
CA PHE A 123 -10.77 -3.54 8.43
C PHE A 123 -11.63 -4.71 8.94
N GLY A 124 -11.43 -5.11 10.20
CA GLY A 124 -12.13 -6.23 10.81
C GLY A 124 -11.55 -7.59 10.43
N VAL A 125 -12.23 -8.64 10.88
CA VAL A 125 -11.76 -10.03 10.74
C VAL A 125 -11.74 -10.55 9.31
N VAL A 126 -12.41 -9.88 8.38
CA VAL A 126 -12.51 -10.28 6.97
C VAL A 126 -11.15 -10.25 6.28
N GLU A 127 -10.26 -9.34 6.69
CA GLU A 127 -8.91 -9.20 6.13
C GLU A 127 -7.87 -10.16 6.76
N LEU A 128 -8.20 -10.86 7.85
CA LEU A 128 -7.28 -11.80 8.52
C LEU A 128 -6.71 -12.90 7.63
N PRO A 129 -7.45 -13.46 6.64
CA PRO A 129 -6.86 -14.42 5.72
C PRO A 129 -5.63 -13.90 4.97
N GLY A 130 -5.46 -12.57 4.85
CA GLY A 130 -4.25 -11.95 4.31
C GLY A 130 -2.97 -12.33 5.04
N VAL A 131 -3.05 -12.79 6.30
CA VAL A 131 -1.89 -13.33 7.07
C VAL A 131 -1.25 -14.52 6.36
N PHE A 132 -2.02 -15.32 5.62
CA PHE A 132 -1.46 -16.45 4.86
C PHE A 132 -0.51 -16.01 3.74
N ALA A 133 -0.55 -14.75 3.30
CA ALA A 133 0.42 -14.21 2.35
C ALA A 133 1.86 -14.21 2.89
N PHE A 134 2.06 -14.27 4.20
CA PHE A 134 3.39 -14.36 4.81
C PHE A 134 4.00 -15.76 4.73
N LEU A 135 3.23 -16.82 4.48
CA LEU A 135 3.76 -18.17 4.29
C LEU A 135 4.73 -18.27 3.10
N PRO A 136 4.34 -17.81 1.88
CA PRO A 136 5.30 -17.82 0.77
C PRO A 136 6.50 -16.89 1.01
N ILE A 137 6.36 -15.83 1.80
CA ILE A 137 7.49 -14.96 2.17
C ILE A 137 8.48 -15.71 3.07
N LEU A 138 7.98 -16.48 4.04
CA LEU A 138 8.82 -17.35 4.90
C LEU A 138 9.56 -18.43 4.10
N LEU A 139 8.95 -18.95 3.04
CA LEU A 139 9.51 -19.99 2.18
C LEU A 139 10.39 -19.43 1.06
N TYR A 140 10.53 -18.11 0.96
CA TYR A 140 11.28 -17.48 -0.12
C TYR A 140 12.78 -17.74 0.00
N ASN A 141 13.36 -18.25 -1.07
CA ASN A 141 14.77 -18.67 -1.14
C ASN A 141 15.75 -17.55 -1.56
N GLY A 142 15.30 -16.30 -1.61
CA GLY A 142 16.12 -15.15 -2.03
C GLY A 142 16.40 -15.04 -3.53
N LYS A 143 15.98 -16.01 -4.35
CA LYS A 143 16.23 -15.97 -5.80
C LYS A 143 15.14 -15.19 -6.53
N LYS A 144 15.58 -14.28 -7.42
CA LYS A 144 14.65 -13.50 -8.25
C LYS A 144 13.94 -14.43 -9.24
N GLY A 145 12.61 -14.45 -9.17
CA GLY A 145 11.76 -15.15 -10.14
C GLY A 145 11.69 -14.44 -11.50
N PRO A 146 10.94 -15.01 -12.46
CA PRO A 146 10.69 -14.36 -13.74
C PRO A 146 10.00 -13.00 -13.54
N SER A 147 10.36 -12.02 -14.38
CA SER A 147 9.80 -10.68 -14.30
C SER A 147 8.36 -10.68 -14.85
N ALA A 148 7.38 -10.72 -13.95
CA ALA A 148 5.96 -10.69 -14.26
C ALA A 148 5.26 -9.38 -13.85
N LYS A 149 6.03 -8.30 -13.67
CA LYS A 149 5.57 -7.01 -13.13
C LYS A 149 4.29 -6.49 -13.82
N TYR A 150 4.28 -6.47 -15.14
CA TYR A 150 3.14 -5.95 -15.90
C TYR A 150 1.90 -6.85 -15.82
N ILE A 151 2.10 -8.17 -15.69
CA ILE A 151 1.00 -9.13 -15.50
C ILE A 151 0.29 -8.86 -14.18
N PHE A 152 1.05 -8.66 -13.08
CA PHE A 152 0.47 -8.34 -11.78
C PHE A 152 -0.26 -7.00 -11.77
N TYR A 153 0.27 -5.98 -12.44
CA TYR A 153 -0.43 -4.69 -12.52
C TYR A 153 -1.69 -4.75 -13.38
N ALA A 154 -1.66 -5.50 -14.50
CA ALA A 154 -2.83 -5.65 -15.36
C ALA A 154 -3.89 -6.57 -14.74
N PHE A 155 -3.50 -7.50 -13.89
CA PHE A 155 -4.42 -8.44 -13.24
C PHE A 155 -5.53 -7.71 -12.48
N TYR A 156 -5.17 -6.67 -11.72
CA TYR A 156 -6.14 -5.95 -10.89
C TYR A 156 -7.27 -5.29 -11.70
N PRO A 157 -7.03 -4.42 -12.70
CA PRO A 157 -8.12 -3.85 -13.47
C PRO A 157 -8.88 -4.90 -14.30
N VAL A 158 -8.19 -5.92 -14.83
CA VAL A 158 -8.83 -6.97 -15.64
C VAL A 158 -9.79 -7.81 -14.80
N HIS A 159 -9.38 -8.28 -13.61
CA HIS A 159 -10.27 -9.10 -12.79
C HIS A 159 -11.48 -8.32 -12.27
N LEU A 160 -11.32 -7.05 -11.91
CA LEU A 160 -12.45 -6.19 -11.52
C LEU A 160 -13.45 -6.03 -12.67
N PHE A 161 -12.96 -5.81 -13.88
CA PHE A 161 -13.81 -5.70 -15.05
C PHE A 161 -14.57 -7.02 -15.33
N LEU A 162 -13.89 -8.16 -15.18
CA LEU A 162 -14.53 -9.48 -15.31
C LEU A 162 -15.59 -9.70 -14.23
N LEU A 163 -15.34 -9.31 -12.99
CA LEU A 163 -16.33 -9.39 -11.91
C LEU A 163 -17.55 -8.55 -12.21
N HIS A 164 -17.38 -7.32 -12.71
CA HIS A 164 -18.48 -6.48 -13.15
C HIS A 164 -19.31 -7.15 -14.26
N LEU A 165 -18.68 -7.77 -15.26
CA LEU A 165 -19.39 -8.49 -16.33
C LEU A 165 -20.19 -9.68 -15.80
N ILE A 166 -19.64 -10.45 -14.86
CA ILE A 166 -20.33 -11.58 -14.20
C ILE A 166 -21.54 -11.05 -13.43
N GLN A 167 -21.37 -9.99 -12.65
CA GLN A 167 -22.45 -9.38 -11.89
C GLN A 167 -23.57 -8.86 -12.81
N ALA A 168 -23.24 -8.19 -13.90
CA ALA A 168 -24.20 -7.72 -14.89
C ALA A 168 -24.95 -8.91 -15.54
N SER A 169 -24.26 -10.00 -15.90
CA SER A 169 -24.90 -11.17 -16.50
C SER A 169 -25.85 -11.90 -15.54
N THR A 170 -25.49 -12.01 -14.25
CA THR A 170 -26.38 -12.62 -13.24
C THR A 170 -27.64 -11.79 -13.00
N PHE A 171 -27.56 -10.48 -13.10
CA PHE A 171 -28.73 -9.60 -12.97
C PHE A 171 -29.75 -9.78 -14.13
N PHE A 172 -29.28 -10.17 -15.33
CA PHE A 172 -30.15 -10.48 -16.48
C PHE A 172 -30.80 -11.86 -16.39
N ILE A 173 -30.22 -12.83 -15.67
CA ILE A 173 -30.72 -14.20 -15.55
C ILE A 173 -31.81 -14.31 -14.47
N VAL A 174 -31.80 -13.44 -13.47
CA VAL A 174 -32.76 -13.48 -12.33
C VAL A 174 -33.99 -12.61 -12.57
N ARG A 175 -34.10 -11.94 -13.70
CA ARG A 175 -35.30 -11.25 -14.18
C ARG A 175 -36.07 -12.12 -15.17
#